data_1f34bff40f06615600a97960cb751218
#
_entry.id   1f34bff40f06615600a97960cb751218
#
_cell.length_a   1.000
_cell.length_b   1.000
_cell.length_c   1.000
_cell.angle_alpha   90.00
_cell.angle_beta   90.00
_cell.angle_gamma   90.00
#
_symmetry.space_group_name_H-M   'P 1'
#
loop_
_entity.id
_entity.type
_entity.pdbx_description
1 polymer ?
#
loop_
_entity_poly.entity_id
_entity_poly.type
_entity_poly.pdbx_seq_one_letter_code
_entity_poly.pdbx_strand_id
1 'polypeptide(L)' 'MKPQNLKLDMTSEVIKKDYEWSLDWDGREISGTATFESSDWSLEINAFIDEDCLDGLTDEQIDQITSHVEANIIKPQNP' A
#
# COMPACT_ATOMS: atom_id res chain seq x y z
N MET A 1 -3.75 -0.79 16.82
CA MET A 1 -3.50 0.43 16.04
C MET A 1 -3.97 0.23 14.61
N LYS A 2 -4.56 1.22 14.02
CA LYS A 2 -5.06 1.13 12.66
C LYS A 2 -4.44 2.20 11.78
N PRO A 3 -4.06 1.87 10.53
CA PRO A 3 -3.65 2.89 9.57
C PRO A 3 -4.80 3.86 9.30
N GLN A 4 -4.49 5.12 9.14
CA GLN A 4 -5.49 6.16 8.90
C GLN A 4 -5.06 7.06 7.75
N ASN A 5 -6.02 7.71 7.14
CA ASN A 5 -5.79 8.71 6.09
C ASN A 5 -4.98 8.15 4.92
N LEU A 6 -5.26 6.93 4.53
CA LEU A 6 -4.57 6.31 3.39
C LEU A 6 -4.86 7.10 2.12
N LYS A 7 -3.79 7.41 1.40
CA LYS A 7 -3.87 8.06 0.10
C LYS A 7 -3.19 7.17 -0.92
N LEU A 8 -3.84 6.99 -2.04
CA LEU A 8 -3.32 6.17 -3.13
C LEU A 8 -3.31 7.00 -4.41
N ASP A 9 -2.15 7.11 -5.01
CA ASP A 9 -1.99 7.80 -6.29
C ASP A 9 -1.48 6.80 -7.32
N MET A 10 -2.23 6.62 -8.38
CA MET A 10 -1.81 5.74 -9.45
C MET A 10 -0.86 6.49 -10.38
N THR A 11 0.35 5.96 -10.54
CA THR A 11 1.39 6.62 -11.31
C THR A 11 1.54 6.05 -12.71
N SER A 12 1.02 4.86 -12.94
CA SER A 12 1.06 4.29 -14.28
C SER A 12 -0.06 3.26 -14.41
N GLU A 13 -0.60 3.12 -15.62
CA GLU A 13 -1.69 2.20 -15.89
C GLU A 13 -1.54 1.62 -17.29
N VAL A 14 -1.18 0.35 -17.38
CA VAL A 14 -1.17 -0.41 -18.64
C VAL A 14 -1.76 -1.79 -18.30
N ILE A 15 -0.94 -2.82 -18.32
CA ILE A 15 -1.31 -4.14 -17.83
C ILE A 15 -1.11 -4.17 -16.33
N LYS A 16 -0.26 -3.30 -15.86
CA LYS A 16 0.24 -3.26 -14.51
C LYS A 16 0.01 -1.84 -13.99
N LYS A 17 -0.50 -1.74 -12.80
CA LYS A 17 -0.77 -0.44 -12.17
C LYS A 17 0.25 -0.19 -11.07
N ASP A 18 0.85 0.98 -11.09
CA ASP A 18 1.78 1.40 -10.06
C ASP A 18 1.14 2.49 -9.23
N TYR A 19 1.36 2.43 -7.93
CA TYR A 19 0.80 3.39 -6.98
C TYR A 19 1.88 3.96 -6.10
N GLU A 20 1.68 5.20 -5.70
CA GLU A 20 2.38 5.77 -4.54
C GLU A 20 1.34 5.94 -3.47
N TRP A 21 1.69 5.61 -2.24
CA TRP A 21 0.72 5.68 -1.15
C TRP A 21 1.35 6.30 0.09
N SER A 22 0.50 6.86 0.93
CA SER A 22 0.90 7.33 2.25
C SER A 22 -0.27 7.15 3.21
N LEU A 23 0.06 7.04 4.49
CA LEU A 23 -0.95 6.92 5.53
C LEU A 23 -0.37 7.41 6.86
N ASP A 24 -1.24 7.59 7.84
CA ASP A 24 -0.83 7.90 9.19
C ASP A 24 -0.83 6.63 10.02
N TRP A 25 0.26 6.43 10.75
CA TRP A 25 0.43 5.30 11.65
C TRP A 25 0.95 5.83 12.97
N ASP A 26 0.10 5.82 14.00
CA ASP A 26 0.48 6.27 15.34
C ASP A 26 1.06 7.69 15.32
N GLY A 27 0.41 8.59 14.60
CA GLY A 27 0.85 9.99 14.53
C GLY A 27 2.06 10.23 13.64
N ARG A 28 2.45 9.24 12.87
CA ARG A 28 3.62 9.28 12.00
C ARG A 28 3.17 9.01 10.57
N GLU A 29 3.71 9.76 9.63
CA GLU A 29 3.42 9.51 8.23
C GLU A 29 4.31 8.39 7.68
N ILE A 30 3.68 7.39 7.10
CA ILE A 30 4.37 6.28 6.44
C ILE A 30 4.01 6.33 4.96
N SER A 31 5.00 6.21 4.13
CA SER A 31 4.79 6.22 2.68
C SER A 31 5.50 5.06 2.01
N GLY A 32 5.12 4.81 0.77
CA GLY A 32 5.72 3.73 0.02
C GLY A 32 5.13 3.65 -1.37
N THR A 33 5.35 2.50 -1.99
CA THR A 33 4.84 2.23 -3.33
C THR A 33 4.07 0.92 -3.30
N ALA A 34 3.29 0.67 -4.34
CA ALA A 34 2.60 -0.59 -4.52
C ALA A 34 2.45 -0.89 -6.00
N THR A 35 2.41 -2.17 -6.32
CA THR A 35 2.15 -2.60 -7.69
C THR A 35 0.96 -3.54 -7.70
N PHE A 36 0.17 -3.43 -8.73
CA PHE A 36 -0.97 -4.30 -8.97
C PHE A 36 -0.79 -4.86 -10.37
N GLU A 37 -0.80 -6.17 -10.48
CA GLU A 37 -0.66 -6.84 -11.76
C GLU A 37 -1.74 -7.91 -11.87
N SER A 38 -2.48 -7.86 -12.96
CA SER A 38 -3.57 -8.78 -13.22
C SER A 38 -3.34 -9.52 -14.52
N SER A 39 -3.57 -10.81 -14.50
CA SER A 39 -3.49 -11.64 -15.69
C SER A 39 -4.72 -12.55 -15.70
N ASP A 40 -4.87 -13.34 -16.79
CA ASP A 40 -6.01 -14.24 -16.92
C ASP A 40 -6.09 -15.28 -15.80
N TRP A 41 -4.95 -15.55 -15.17
CA TRP A 41 -4.84 -16.64 -14.22
C TRP A 41 -4.54 -16.18 -12.80
N SER A 42 -4.06 -14.98 -12.63
CA SER A 42 -3.60 -14.56 -11.33
C SER A 42 -3.78 -13.08 -11.09
N LEU A 43 -3.78 -12.74 -9.82
CA LEU A 43 -3.84 -11.37 -9.36
C LEU A 43 -2.70 -11.21 -8.36
N GLU A 44 -1.83 -10.27 -8.63
CA GLU A 44 -0.70 -10.00 -7.74
C GLU A 44 -0.72 -8.57 -7.28
N ILE A 45 -0.57 -8.38 -5.99
CA ILE A 45 -0.43 -7.06 -5.40
C ILE A 45 0.73 -7.10 -4.44
N ASN A 46 1.60 -6.12 -4.55
CA ASN A 46 2.73 -6.00 -3.65
C ASN A 46 2.84 -4.56 -3.18
N ALA A 47 2.80 -4.35 -1.88
CA ALA A 47 2.99 -3.04 -1.29
C ALA A 47 4.35 -3.02 -0.60
N PHE A 48 5.05 -1.90 -0.73
CA PHE A 48 6.38 -1.72 -0.15
C PHE A 48 6.41 -0.41 0.61
N ILE A 49 7.06 -0.42 1.76
CA ILE A 49 7.25 0.78 2.57
C ILE A 49 8.61 1.37 2.22
N ASP A 50 8.68 2.69 2.09
CA ASP A 50 9.94 3.38 1.85
C ASP A 50 10.93 3.05 2.95
N GLU A 51 12.19 2.87 2.58
CA GLU A 51 13.24 2.53 3.54
C GLU A 51 13.30 3.50 4.70
N ASP A 52 13.10 4.79 4.41
CA ASP A 52 13.15 5.82 5.43
C ASP A 52 12.06 5.65 6.49
N CYS A 53 11.00 4.97 6.14
CA CYS A 53 9.87 4.76 7.04
C CYS A 53 9.94 3.44 7.80
N LEU A 54 10.85 2.55 7.44
CA LEU A 54 10.96 1.24 8.08
C LEU A 54 11.50 1.31 9.51
N ASP A 55 12.25 2.36 9.79
CA ASP A 55 12.89 2.51 11.07
C ASP A 55 11.84 2.61 12.19
N GLY A 56 11.99 1.79 13.21
CA GLY A 56 11.05 1.78 14.32
C GLY A 56 9.81 0.92 14.11
N LEU A 57 9.72 0.23 12.99
CA LEU A 57 8.60 -0.68 12.73
C LEU A 57 9.01 -2.13 12.94
N THR A 58 8.14 -2.91 13.57
CA THR A 58 8.34 -4.35 13.69
C THR A 58 7.83 -5.04 12.43
N ASP A 59 8.23 -6.30 12.24
CA ASP A 59 7.76 -7.08 11.10
C ASP A 59 6.23 -7.18 11.08
N GLU A 60 5.63 -7.32 12.26
CA GLU A 60 4.19 -7.39 12.38
C GLU A 60 3.52 -6.09 11.96
N GLN A 61 4.10 -4.96 12.36
CA GLN A 61 3.56 -3.65 11.97
C GLN A 61 3.71 -3.41 10.48
N ILE A 62 4.84 -3.78 9.91
CA ILE A 62 5.06 -3.68 8.46
C ILE A 62 3.99 -4.50 7.74
N ASP A 63 3.74 -5.71 8.19
CA ASP A 63 2.74 -6.57 7.58
C ASP A 63 1.34 -5.98 7.67
N GLN A 64 0.98 -5.39 8.80
CA GLN A 64 -0.32 -4.74 8.97
C GLN A 64 -0.49 -3.56 8.01
N ILE A 65 0.54 -2.76 7.86
CA ILE A 65 0.50 -1.59 6.99
C ILE A 65 0.38 -2.01 5.53
N THR A 66 1.24 -2.92 5.08
CA THR A 66 1.22 -3.35 3.69
C THR A 66 -0.06 -4.09 3.35
N SER A 67 -0.57 -4.90 4.26
CA SER A 67 -1.83 -5.60 4.05
C SER A 67 -3.01 -4.63 3.91
N HIS A 68 -3.00 -3.56 4.69
CA HIS A 68 -4.04 -2.54 4.59
C HIS A 68 -4.00 -1.84 3.23
N VAL A 69 -2.81 -1.49 2.76
CA VAL A 69 -2.65 -0.86 1.45
C VAL A 69 -3.12 -1.81 0.35
N GLU A 70 -2.70 -3.05 0.40
CA GLU A 70 -3.08 -4.04 -0.60
C GLU A 70 -4.58 -4.25 -0.64
N ALA A 71 -5.22 -4.32 0.52
CA ALA A 71 -6.67 -4.51 0.59
C ALA A 71 -7.43 -3.34 -0.04
N ASN A 72 -6.91 -2.14 0.10
CA ASN A 72 -7.56 -0.96 -0.47
C ASN A 72 -7.35 -0.85 -1.98
N ILE A 73 -6.31 -1.46 -2.50
CA ILE A 73 -6.08 -1.53 -3.94
C ILE A 73 -7.01 -2.56 -4.56
N ILE A 74 -7.14 -3.74 -3.93
CA ILE A 74 -8.02 -4.79 -4.42
C ILE A 74 -9.48 -4.36 -4.38
N LYS A 75 -9.87 -3.69 -3.32
CA LYS A 75 -11.24 -3.24 -3.13
C LYS A 75 -11.25 -1.72 -3.12
N PRO A 76 -11.25 -1.09 -4.30
CA PRO A 76 -11.28 0.36 -4.33
C PRO A 76 -12.49 0.86 -3.57
N GLN A 77 -12.28 1.92 -2.81
CA GLN A 77 -13.34 2.55 -2.06
C GLN A 77 -14.36 3.10 -3.03
N ASN A 78 -15.53 2.55 -3.01
CA ASN A 78 -16.62 3.15 -3.77
C ASN A 78 -17.35 4.11 -2.87
N PRO A 79 -17.51 5.32 -3.30
CA PRO A 79 -18.32 6.25 -2.58
C PRO A 79 -19.76 5.81 -2.55
#